data_d1ffe4b39d297680c369495cbcf8292b
#
_entry.id   d1ffe4b39d297680c369495cbcf8292b
#
_cell.length_a   1.000
_cell.length_b   1.000
_cell.length_c   1.000
_cell.angle_alpha   90.00
_cell.angle_beta   90.00
_cell.angle_gamma   90.00
#
_symmetry.space_group_name_H-M   'P 1'
#
loop_
_entity.id
_entity.type
_entity.pdbx_description
1 polymer ?
#
loop_
_entity_poly.entity_id
_entity_poly.type
_entity_poly.pdbx_seq_one_letter_code
_entity_poly.pdbx_strand_id
1 'polypeptide(L)'
;FRYIQDLTLPKLIFLTPDVERKLDLGSSLINVLPDSEAVSANIISEDGPENEFDRERCAEIIFTSGSTGKPKGVMISHKNLIANTSSIVEYLQLTPDDRMLVVLPFYYCYGLSLLHTHLRVGGSIVFNNAFIFLGGVLKSLIDNKCTGFAGVPSHFQILLRKSDSFKQ
;
A
#
# COMPACT_ATOMS: atom_id res chain seq x y z
N PHE A 1 12.77 -0.03 14.30
CA PHE A 1 11.38 -0.01 14.74
C PHE A 1 11.18 0.98 15.89
N ARG A 2 11.83 0.83 17.05
CA ARG A 2 11.69 1.72 18.22
C ARG A 2 11.80 3.21 17.85
N TYR A 3 12.75 3.57 17.02
CA TYR A 3 12.92 4.96 16.56
C TYR A 3 11.64 5.51 15.88
N ILE A 4 10.98 4.72 15.03
CA ILE A 4 9.73 5.12 14.36
C ILE A 4 8.60 5.21 15.39
N GLN A 5 8.51 4.25 16.29
CA GLN A 5 7.53 4.22 17.37
C GLN A 5 7.63 5.45 18.27
N ASP A 6 8.86 5.81 18.69
CA ASP A 6 9.11 6.97 19.55
C ASP A 6 8.78 8.29 18.83
N LEU A 7 8.99 8.33 17.51
CA LEU A 7 8.73 9.52 16.70
C LEU A 7 7.25 9.73 16.41
N THR A 8 6.48 8.66 16.20
CA THR A 8 5.08 8.74 15.74
C THR A 8 4.08 8.54 16.86
N LEU A 9 4.47 7.94 17.98
CA LEU A 9 3.60 7.60 19.11
C LEU A 9 2.27 6.96 18.66
N PRO A 10 2.33 5.87 17.89
CA PRO A 10 1.12 5.29 17.30
C PRO A 10 0.20 4.75 18.39
N LYS A 11 -1.10 4.94 18.24
CA LYS A 11 -2.11 4.39 19.15
C LYS A 11 -2.33 2.89 18.94
N LEU A 12 -2.08 2.43 17.73
CA LEU A 12 -2.29 1.06 17.28
C LEU A 12 -1.23 0.65 16.28
N ILE A 13 -0.75 -0.57 16.37
CA ILE A 13 0.21 -1.16 15.45
C ILE A 13 -0.34 -2.51 14.97
N PHE A 14 -0.41 -2.70 13.66
CA PHE A 14 -0.70 -4.00 13.06
C PHE A 14 0.60 -4.67 12.63
N LEU A 15 0.80 -5.91 13.04
CA LEU A 15 1.99 -6.68 12.72
C LEU A 15 1.61 -8.09 12.27
N THR A 16 2.38 -8.63 11.34
CA THR A 16 2.33 -10.06 11.09
C THR A 16 3.00 -10.81 12.24
N PRO A 17 2.56 -12.06 12.56
CA PRO A 17 3.16 -12.86 13.63
C PRO A 17 4.66 -13.05 13.51
N ASP A 18 5.19 -13.09 12.27
CA ASP A 18 6.63 -13.21 12.01
C ASP A 18 7.40 -11.94 12.37
N VAL A 19 6.81 -10.78 12.14
CA VAL A 19 7.40 -9.49 12.49
C VAL A 19 7.33 -9.27 13.99
N GLU A 20 6.21 -9.60 14.61
CA GLU A 20 6.03 -9.51 16.07
C GLU A 20 7.10 -10.34 16.81
N ARG A 21 7.35 -11.59 16.39
CA ARG A 21 8.39 -12.46 16.96
C ARG A 21 9.81 -11.91 16.83
N LYS A 22 10.09 -11.14 15.76
CA LYS A 22 11.42 -10.53 15.52
C LYS A 22 11.61 -9.22 16.26
N LEU A 23 10.52 -8.53 16.56
CA LEU A 23 10.52 -7.30 17.30
C LEU A 23 10.20 -7.64 18.75
N ASP A 24 11.20 -7.73 19.60
CA ASP A 24 10.96 -7.83 21.06
C ASP A 24 10.34 -6.52 21.55
N LEU A 25 9.02 -6.42 21.44
CA LEU A 25 8.29 -5.17 21.70
C LEU A 25 8.05 -4.93 23.18
N GLY A 26 8.35 -5.91 24.05
CA GLY A 26 8.11 -5.81 25.48
C GLY A 26 6.64 -5.51 25.81
N SER A 27 6.34 -5.24 27.07
CA SER A 27 5.01 -4.77 27.52
C SER A 27 4.83 -3.27 27.26
N SER A 28 5.02 -2.81 26.02
CA SER A 28 4.78 -1.41 25.68
C SER A 28 3.27 -1.14 25.65
N LEU A 29 2.88 0.05 26.14
CA LEU A 29 1.50 0.54 26.25
C LEU A 29 0.74 0.69 24.90
N ILE A 30 1.23 0.06 23.85
CA ILE A 30 0.66 0.15 22.50
C ILE A 30 -0.08 -1.14 22.21
N ASN A 31 -1.31 -1.03 21.77
CA ASN A 31 -2.08 -2.16 21.29
C ASN A 31 -1.49 -2.68 19.99
N VAL A 32 -0.83 -3.83 20.07
CA VAL A 32 -0.35 -4.57 18.90
C VAL A 32 -1.43 -5.59 18.55
N LEU A 33 -1.97 -5.50 17.34
CA LEU A 33 -2.93 -6.46 16.84
C LEU A 33 -2.32 -7.25 15.68
N PRO A 34 -2.56 -8.57 15.60
CA PRO A 34 -2.22 -9.32 14.41
C PRO A 34 -2.99 -8.78 13.20
N ASP A 35 -2.41 -8.85 12.03
CA ASP A 35 -3.02 -8.40 10.79
C ASP A 35 -4.36 -9.07 10.49
N SER A 36 -4.55 -10.32 10.95
CA SER A 36 -5.81 -11.07 10.84
C SER A 36 -6.97 -10.38 11.59
N GLU A 37 -6.70 -9.67 12.69
CA GLU A 37 -7.73 -8.94 13.43
C GLU A 37 -8.12 -7.63 12.74
N ALA A 38 -7.20 -7.01 11.99
CA ALA A 38 -7.51 -5.82 11.20
C ALA A 38 -8.63 -6.07 10.17
N VAL A 39 -8.67 -7.28 9.60
CA VAL A 39 -9.70 -7.69 8.63
C VAL A 39 -11.05 -7.92 9.30
N SER A 40 -11.05 -8.30 10.59
CA SER A 40 -12.27 -8.59 11.35
C SER A 40 -12.82 -7.37 12.09
N ALA A 41 -12.06 -6.29 12.18
CA ALA A 41 -12.50 -5.07 12.81
C ALA A 41 -13.57 -4.40 11.94
N ASN A 42 -14.82 -4.55 12.29
CA ASN A 42 -15.92 -3.74 11.76
C ASN A 42 -15.74 -2.30 12.27
N ILE A 43 -14.82 -1.57 11.65
CA ILE A 43 -14.66 -0.13 11.87
C ILE A 43 -15.69 0.57 10.99
N ILE A 44 -16.96 0.29 11.26
CA ILE A 44 -18.05 1.11 10.74
C ILE A 44 -18.33 2.13 11.85
N SER A 45 -17.74 3.30 11.71
CA SER A 45 -18.24 4.47 12.42
C SER A 45 -19.62 4.75 11.87
N GLU A 46 -20.64 4.74 12.74
CA GLU A 46 -22.01 5.17 12.39
C GLU A 46 -22.04 6.67 12.09
N ASP A 47 -21.04 7.40 12.56
CA ASP A 47 -20.82 8.80 12.23
C ASP A 47 -20.23 8.88 10.83
N GLY A 48 -21.00 9.42 9.89
CA GLY A 48 -20.54 9.75 8.55
C GLY A 48 -19.32 10.69 8.59
N PRO A 49 -18.70 10.99 7.44
CA PRO A 49 -17.53 11.86 7.40
C PRO A 49 -17.89 13.19 8.09
N GLU A 50 -16.99 13.62 9.00
CA GLU A 50 -17.12 14.92 9.67
C GLU A 50 -17.44 16.01 8.63
N ASN A 51 -18.45 16.82 8.92
CA ASN A 51 -18.94 17.85 8.02
C ASN A 51 -17.87 18.93 7.71
N GLU A 52 -16.80 19.02 8.51
CA GLU A 52 -15.65 19.89 8.31
C GLU A 52 -14.38 19.05 8.22
N PHE A 53 -14.07 18.58 7.01
CA PHE A 53 -12.87 17.80 6.75
C PHE A 53 -11.66 18.72 6.50
N ASP A 54 -10.72 18.77 7.44
CA ASP A 54 -9.47 19.51 7.29
C ASP A 54 -8.51 18.81 6.31
N ARG A 55 -8.44 19.34 5.11
CA ARG A 55 -7.57 18.83 4.04
C ARG A 55 -6.07 19.01 4.31
N GLU A 56 -5.68 19.95 5.14
CA GLU A 56 -4.28 20.19 5.49
C GLU A 56 -3.80 19.25 6.60
N ARG A 57 -4.71 18.55 7.28
CA ARG A 57 -4.36 17.56 8.28
C ARG A 57 -3.47 16.47 7.68
N CYS A 58 -2.46 16.02 8.45
CA CYS A 58 -1.61 14.90 8.06
C CYS A 58 -2.44 13.61 7.96
N ALA A 59 -2.40 12.99 6.80
CA ALA A 59 -3.09 11.73 6.51
C ALA A 59 -2.16 10.52 6.66
N GLU A 60 -0.92 10.66 6.20
CA GLU A 60 0.07 9.58 6.14
C GLU A 60 1.46 10.09 6.48
N ILE A 61 2.30 9.21 7.03
CA ILE A 61 3.73 9.43 7.19
C ILE A 61 4.46 8.29 6.50
N ILE A 62 5.15 8.60 5.40
CA ILE A 62 5.94 7.61 4.65
C ILE A 62 7.42 7.79 5.01
N PHE A 63 8.05 6.69 5.45
CA PHE A 63 9.45 6.73 5.81
C PHE A 63 10.34 6.43 4.61
N THR A 64 11.37 7.26 4.43
CA THR A 64 12.42 7.08 3.42
C THR A 64 13.73 6.70 4.09
N SER A 65 14.59 5.95 3.38
CA SER A 65 15.96 5.69 3.84
C SER A 65 16.74 7.01 3.81
N GLY A 66 16.89 7.65 4.97
CA GLY A 66 17.66 8.90 5.06
C GLY A 66 19.14 8.69 4.69
N SER A 67 19.73 9.62 3.96
CA SER A 67 21.18 9.64 3.63
C SER A 67 22.09 9.62 4.87
N THR A 68 21.57 10.00 6.02
CA THR A 68 22.25 10.00 7.33
C THR A 68 22.08 8.68 8.11
N GLY A 69 21.54 7.64 7.50
CA GLY A 69 21.31 6.33 8.13
C GLY A 69 20.06 6.25 9.02
N LYS A 70 19.41 7.37 9.34
CA LYS A 70 18.13 7.37 10.08
C LYS A 70 16.98 7.60 9.11
N PRO A 71 15.91 6.80 9.18
CA PRO A 71 14.71 7.02 8.35
C PRO A 71 14.12 8.41 8.59
N LYS A 72 13.68 9.08 7.51
CA LYS A 72 12.99 10.36 7.58
C LYS A 72 11.53 10.15 7.26
N GLY A 73 10.63 10.61 8.14
CA GLY A 73 9.19 10.59 7.91
C GLY A 73 8.75 11.80 7.07
N VAL A 74 8.19 11.52 5.92
CA VAL A 74 7.56 12.54 5.06
C VAL A 74 6.09 12.61 5.41
N MET A 75 5.64 13.74 5.93
CA MET A 75 4.23 13.99 6.24
C MET A 75 3.47 14.35 4.97
N ILE A 76 2.39 13.64 4.72
CA ILE A 76 1.53 13.81 3.54
C ILE A 76 0.15 14.20 4.04
N SER A 77 -0.35 15.37 3.62
CA SER A 77 -1.69 15.81 3.98
C SER A 77 -2.76 15.14 3.10
N HIS A 78 -4.01 15.15 3.57
CA HIS A 78 -5.14 14.72 2.74
C HIS A 78 -5.20 15.47 1.40
N LYS A 79 -4.87 16.77 1.40
CA LYS A 79 -4.79 17.57 0.18
C LYS A 79 -3.76 17.01 -0.81
N ASN A 80 -2.57 16.62 -0.32
CA ASN A 80 -1.55 16.02 -1.16
C ASN A 80 -2.03 14.69 -1.77
N LEU A 81 -2.64 13.82 -0.95
CA LEU A 81 -3.18 12.55 -1.42
C LEU A 81 -4.26 12.75 -2.49
N ILE A 82 -5.22 13.64 -2.23
CA ILE A 82 -6.31 13.94 -3.16
C ILE A 82 -5.75 14.48 -4.49
N ALA A 83 -4.83 15.42 -4.44
CA ALA A 83 -4.24 16.02 -5.63
C ALA A 83 -3.46 14.98 -6.45
N ASN A 84 -2.58 14.21 -5.81
CA ASN A 84 -1.80 13.16 -6.46
C ASN A 84 -2.69 12.07 -7.07
N THR A 85 -3.66 11.58 -6.28
CA THR A 85 -4.60 10.55 -6.71
C THR A 85 -5.42 11.03 -7.92
N SER A 86 -5.95 12.26 -7.88
CA SER A 86 -6.73 12.83 -8.98
C SER A 86 -5.90 12.97 -10.25
N SER A 87 -4.66 13.44 -10.14
CA SER A 87 -3.75 13.58 -11.28
C SER A 87 -3.43 12.22 -11.93
N ILE A 88 -3.21 11.17 -11.12
CA ILE A 88 -2.93 9.83 -11.64
C ILE A 88 -4.19 9.24 -12.32
N VAL A 89 -5.35 9.39 -11.69
CA VAL A 89 -6.62 8.91 -12.25
C VAL A 89 -6.88 9.56 -13.62
N GLU A 90 -6.70 10.88 -13.72
CA GLU A 90 -6.86 11.62 -14.97
C GLU A 90 -5.83 11.20 -16.03
N TYR A 91 -4.55 11.13 -15.65
CA TYR A 91 -3.46 10.77 -16.57
C TYR A 91 -3.61 9.36 -17.12
N LEU A 92 -3.97 8.38 -16.28
CA LEU A 92 -4.16 6.99 -16.69
C LEU A 92 -5.58 6.69 -17.19
N GLN A 93 -6.49 7.66 -17.12
CA GLN A 93 -7.90 7.49 -17.48
C GLN A 93 -8.57 6.30 -16.76
N LEU A 94 -8.26 6.14 -15.47
CA LEU A 94 -8.78 5.02 -14.68
C LEU A 94 -10.30 5.11 -14.49
N THR A 95 -10.94 3.96 -14.55
CA THR A 95 -12.39 3.77 -14.47
C THR A 95 -12.75 2.73 -13.39
N PRO A 96 -14.03 2.58 -13.02
CA PRO A 96 -14.46 1.51 -12.11
C PRO A 96 -14.20 0.09 -12.65
N ASP A 97 -14.06 -0.06 -13.96
CA ASP A 97 -13.80 -1.37 -14.61
C ASP A 97 -12.34 -1.80 -14.48
N ASP A 98 -11.46 -0.89 -14.06
CA ASP A 98 -10.04 -1.20 -13.92
C ASP A 98 -9.76 -2.10 -12.74
N ARG A 99 -8.90 -3.09 -13.01
CA ARG A 99 -8.43 -4.07 -12.04
C ARG A 99 -6.92 -4.16 -12.09
N MET A 100 -6.26 -3.66 -11.06
CA MET A 100 -4.81 -3.60 -10.96
C MET A 100 -4.25 -4.83 -10.26
N LEU A 101 -3.30 -5.52 -10.91
CA LEU A 101 -2.46 -6.48 -10.20
C LEU A 101 -1.34 -5.73 -9.47
N VAL A 102 -1.34 -5.79 -8.15
CA VAL A 102 -0.36 -5.12 -7.29
C VAL A 102 0.63 -6.13 -6.72
N VAL A 103 1.88 -5.98 -7.11
CA VAL A 103 3.04 -6.73 -6.59
C VAL A 103 3.96 -5.85 -5.75
N LEU A 104 3.66 -4.56 -5.69
CA LEU A 104 4.43 -3.57 -4.94
C LEU A 104 3.88 -3.46 -3.51
N PRO A 105 4.75 -3.39 -2.51
CA PRO A 105 4.31 -3.27 -1.13
C PRO A 105 3.71 -1.90 -0.85
N PHE A 106 2.68 -1.85 0.00
CA PHE A 106 1.99 -0.61 0.36
C PHE A 106 2.78 0.30 1.32
N TYR A 107 3.88 -0.17 1.89
CA TYR A 107 4.77 0.72 2.66
C TYR A 107 5.64 1.62 1.78
N TYR A 108 5.59 1.46 0.45
CA TYR A 108 6.15 2.39 -0.53
C TYR A 108 5.06 3.23 -1.18
N CYS A 109 5.36 4.49 -1.44
CA CYS A 109 4.43 5.44 -2.03
C CYS A 109 3.84 4.94 -3.36
N TYR A 110 4.61 4.23 -4.19
CA TYR A 110 4.12 3.72 -5.47
C TYR A 110 3.05 2.64 -5.27
N GLY A 111 3.28 1.63 -4.43
CA GLY A 111 2.25 0.61 -4.13
C GLY A 111 1.00 1.23 -3.51
N LEU A 112 1.19 2.16 -2.59
CA LEU A 112 0.10 2.85 -1.90
C LEU A 112 -0.72 3.74 -2.84
N SER A 113 -0.08 4.40 -3.83
CA SER A 113 -0.80 5.20 -4.83
C SER A 113 -1.72 4.36 -5.71
N LEU A 114 -1.37 3.09 -5.99
CA LEU A 114 -2.25 2.17 -6.72
C LEU A 114 -3.53 1.85 -5.92
N LEU A 115 -3.40 1.69 -4.60
CA LEU A 115 -4.54 1.51 -3.71
C LEU A 115 -5.46 2.75 -3.76
N HIS A 116 -4.90 3.95 -3.53
CA HIS A 116 -5.67 5.20 -3.51
C HIS A 116 -6.41 5.45 -4.83
N THR A 117 -5.74 5.25 -5.96
CA THR A 117 -6.33 5.53 -7.29
C THR A 117 -7.47 4.60 -7.62
N HIS A 118 -7.32 3.29 -7.37
CA HIS A 118 -8.37 2.32 -7.67
C HIS A 118 -9.56 2.45 -6.71
N LEU A 119 -9.32 2.69 -5.41
CA LEU A 119 -10.41 3.00 -4.48
C LEU A 119 -11.15 4.29 -4.88
N ARG A 120 -10.42 5.31 -5.35
CA ARG A 120 -11.01 6.60 -5.75
C ARG A 120 -12.00 6.45 -6.91
N VAL A 121 -11.71 5.59 -7.87
CA VAL A 121 -12.58 5.36 -9.04
C VAL A 121 -13.58 4.22 -8.85
N GLY A 122 -13.54 3.49 -7.73
CA GLY A 122 -14.36 2.29 -7.53
C GLY A 122 -13.84 1.08 -8.29
N GLY A 123 -12.60 1.11 -8.74
CA GLY A 123 -11.90 -0.02 -9.36
C GLY A 123 -11.53 -1.10 -8.35
N SER A 124 -10.81 -2.11 -8.79
CA SER A 124 -10.43 -3.24 -7.94
C SER A 124 -8.93 -3.52 -7.96
N ILE A 125 -8.45 -4.17 -6.89
CA ILE A 125 -7.05 -4.57 -6.73
C ILE A 125 -6.97 -6.07 -6.50
N VAL A 126 -6.05 -6.72 -7.22
CA VAL A 126 -5.59 -8.08 -6.97
C VAL A 126 -4.21 -8.00 -6.37
N PHE A 127 -4.06 -8.47 -5.15
CA PHE A 127 -2.80 -8.39 -4.43
C PHE A 127 -2.01 -9.69 -4.54
N ASN A 128 -0.74 -9.61 -4.96
CA ASN A 128 0.14 -10.77 -5.07
C ASN A 128 1.55 -10.42 -4.56
N ASN A 129 1.90 -10.92 -3.37
CA ASN A 129 3.20 -10.70 -2.73
C ASN A 129 4.32 -11.57 -3.28
N ALA A 130 4.01 -12.53 -4.15
CA ALA A 130 4.92 -13.59 -4.53
C ALA A 130 5.59 -13.31 -5.88
N PHE A 131 6.10 -12.09 -6.11
CA PHE A 131 6.77 -11.73 -7.38
C PHE A 131 7.97 -12.64 -7.71
N ILE A 132 8.56 -13.30 -6.71
CA ILE A 132 9.63 -14.30 -6.91
C ILE A 132 9.15 -15.46 -7.79
N PHE A 133 7.85 -15.80 -7.74
CA PHE A 133 7.22 -16.85 -8.52
C PHE A 133 6.47 -16.27 -9.73
N LEU A 134 7.19 -15.92 -10.78
CA LEU A 134 6.65 -15.27 -11.98
C LEU A 134 5.43 -15.97 -12.59
N GLY A 135 5.42 -17.31 -12.61
CA GLY A 135 4.26 -18.06 -13.10
C GLY A 135 2.99 -17.78 -12.30
N GLY A 136 3.11 -17.59 -10.98
CA GLY A 136 2.01 -17.21 -10.11
C GLY A 136 1.51 -15.78 -10.38
N VAL A 137 2.41 -14.86 -10.68
CA VAL A 137 2.06 -13.46 -11.02
C VAL A 137 1.29 -13.40 -12.33
N LEU A 138 1.82 -14.03 -13.40
CA LEU A 138 1.15 -14.07 -14.70
C LEU A 138 -0.18 -14.81 -14.63
N LYS A 139 -0.23 -15.92 -13.89
CA LYS A 139 -1.49 -16.63 -13.64
C LYS A 139 -2.50 -15.74 -12.93
N SER A 140 -2.10 -15.02 -11.88
CA SER A 140 -2.98 -14.08 -11.17
C SER A 140 -3.51 -12.97 -12.09
N LEU A 141 -2.69 -12.46 -12.99
CA LEU A 141 -3.08 -11.43 -13.95
C LEU A 141 -4.17 -11.94 -14.89
N ILE A 142 -4.00 -13.17 -15.42
CA ILE A 142 -4.94 -13.79 -16.36
C ILE A 142 -6.23 -14.23 -15.65
N ASP A 143 -6.10 -15.02 -14.59
CA ASP A 143 -7.25 -15.63 -13.89
C ASP A 143 -8.20 -14.56 -13.32
N ASN A 144 -7.64 -13.46 -12.83
CA ASN A 144 -8.41 -12.36 -12.28
C ASN A 144 -8.79 -11.30 -13.34
N LYS A 145 -8.44 -11.50 -14.61
CA LYS A 145 -8.71 -10.56 -15.70
C LYS A 145 -8.27 -9.13 -15.35
N CYS A 146 -7.03 -8.99 -14.85
CA CYS A 146 -6.50 -7.68 -14.51
C CYS A 146 -6.31 -6.84 -15.76
N THR A 147 -6.70 -5.56 -15.70
CA THR A 147 -6.54 -4.59 -16.80
C THR A 147 -5.20 -3.86 -16.71
N GLY A 148 -4.58 -3.90 -15.53
CA GLY A 148 -3.31 -3.21 -15.28
C GLY A 148 -2.34 -4.03 -14.43
N PHE A 149 -1.06 -3.77 -14.67
CA PHE A 149 0.07 -4.27 -13.89
C PHE A 149 1.09 -3.16 -13.67
N ALA A 150 1.42 -2.91 -12.43
CA ALA A 150 2.40 -1.90 -12.05
C ALA A 150 3.65 -2.55 -11.46
N GLY A 151 4.80 -2.10 -11.92
CA GLY A 151 6.08 -2.62 -11.45
C GLY A 151 7.22 -1.64 -11.64
N VAL A 152 8.33 -1.90 -10.98
CA VAL A 152 9.59 -1.19 -11.20
C VAL A 152 10.35 -1.80 -12.38
N PRO A 153 11.33 -1.10 -13.01
CA PRO A 153 12.02 -1.58 -14.20
C PRO A 153 12.59 -3.00 -14.06
N SER A 154 13.09 -3.37 -12.88
CA SER A 154 13.61 -4.72 -12.64
C SER A 154 12.53 -5.80 -12.76
N HIS A 155 11.27 -5.52 -12.41
CA HIS A 155 10.16 -6.46 -12.58
C HIS A 155 9.95 -6.77 -14.06
N PHE A 156 9.90 -5.75 -14.91
CA PHE A 156 9.74 -5.92 -16.35
C PHE A 156 10.94 -6.63 -16.99
N GLN A 157 12.16 -6.32 -16.56
CA GLN A 157 13.36 -7.02 -17.03
C GLN A 157 13.32 -8.52 -16.70
N ILE A 158 12.85 -8.88 -15.51
CA ILE A 158 12.71 -10.27 -15.09
C ILE A 158 11.62 -10.97 -15.92
N LEU A 159 10.46 -10.34 -16.10
CA LEU A 159 9.37 -10.85 -16.94
C LEU A 159 9.83 -11.10 -18.38
N LEU A 160 10.50 -10.14 -19.01
CA LEU A 160 11.02 -10.24 -20.37
C LEU A 160 12.08 -11.32 -20.52
N ARG A 161 12.92 -11.55 -19.51
CA ARG A 161 13.99 -12.56 -19.57
C ARG A 161 13.53 -13.98 -19.30
N LYS A 162 12.55 -14.14 -18.42
CA LYS A 162 12.16 -15.45 -17.86
C LYS A 162 10.80 -15.95 -18.32
N SER A 163 10.02 -15.15 -19.03
CA SER A 163 8.67 -15.53 -19.47
C SER A 163 8.50 -15.29 -20.96
N ASP A 164 8.36 -16.37 -21.72
CA ASP A 164 8.01 -16.26 -23.14
C ASP A 164 6.54 -15.84 -23.32
N SER A 165 5.69 -16.16 -22.37
CA SER A 165 4.26 -15.73 -22.38
C SER A 165 4.09 -14.22 -22.21
N PHE A 166 5.07 -13.49 -21.69
CA PHE A 166 5.02 -12.02 -21.56
C PHE A 166 5.51 -11.29 -22.83
N LYS A 167 6.12 -12.02 -23.77
CA LYS A 167 6.64 -11.47 -25.02
C LYS A 167 5.60 -11.51 -26.15
N GLN A 168 4.50 -12.23 -25.97
CA GLN A 168 3.38 -12.35 -26.90
C GLN A 168 2.30 -11.30 -26.60
#